data_24983cced6bc5c16b980f20a2afa0fb4
#
_entry.id   24983cced6bc5c16b980f20a2afa0fb4
#
_cell.length_a   1.000
_cell.length_b   1.000
_cell.length_c   1.000
_cell.angle_alpha   90.00
_cell.angle_beta   90.00
_cell.angle_gamma   90.00
#
_symmetry.space_group_name_H-M   'P 1'
#
loop_
_entity.id
_entity.type
_entity.pdbx_description
1 polymer ?
#
loop_
_entity_poly.entity_id
_entity_poly.type
_entity_poly.pdbx_seq_one_letter_code
_entity_poly.pdbx_strand_id
1 'polypeptide(L)'
;MLQRLALAFALALTSIGCLVNVTHVSNPDRYFDEARRSAAAVAGKEGPARELRVLVYEPDERKLVRVELPLGLVRRLAGESEFDWDFDFDNDDFCGKPSRGCNEARKRLRKFSGRDLDKLPLGVLVEVSEDDGERVLVYLR
;
A
#
# COMPACT_ATOMS: atom_id res chain seq x y z
N MET A 1 8.63 -5.30 -39.99
CA MET A 1 7.50 -4.76 -39.23
C MET A 1 7.23 -5.55 -37.95
N LEU A 2 7.24 -6.87 -37.94
CA LEU A 2 7.02 -7.69 -36.74
C LEU A 2 7.99 -7.41 -35.58
N GLN A 3 9.26 -7.15 -35.90
CA GLN A 3 10.31 -6.93 -34.90
C GLN A 3 10.13 -5.61 -34.12
N ARG A 4 9.56 -4.59 -34.76
CA ARG A 4 9.28 -3.30 -34.12
C ARG A 4 8.01 -3.37 -33.21
N LEU A 5 7.05 -4.21 -33.57
CA LEU A 5 5.87 -4.47 -32.77
C LEU A 5 6.22 -5.26 -31.51
N ALA A 6 7.11 -6.25 -31.59
CA ALA A 6 7.58 -7.02 -30.45
C ALA A 6 8.36 -6.15 -29.44
N LEU A 7 9.16 -5.19 -29.92
CA LEU A 7 9.89 -4.26 -29.04
C LEU A 7 8.96 -3.30 -28.32
N ALA A 8 7.93 -2.79 -29.00
CA ALA A 8 6.92 -1.91 -28.40
C ALA A 8 6.08 -2.65 -27.34
N PHE A 9 5.78 -3.94 -27.55
CA PHE A 9 5.05 -4.75 -26.60
C PHE A 9 5.89 -5.10 -25.36
N ALA A 10 7.19 -5.35 -25.55
CA ALA A 10 8.13 -5.59 -24.44
C ALA A 10 8.32 -4.33 -23.56
N LEU A 11 8.35 -3.12 -24.16
CA LEU A 11 8.43 -1.87 -23.40
C LEU A 11 7.14 -1.56 -22.61
N ALA A 12 5.98 -1.96 -23.13
CA ALA A 12 4.70 -1.76 -22.43
C ALA A 12 4.54 -2.65 -21.19
N LEU A 13 5.21 -3.80 -21.14
CA LEU A 13 5.19 -4.72 -20.01
C LEU A 13 6.08 -4.27 -18.83
N THR A 14 7.03 -3.37 -19.06
CA THR A 14 7.92 -2.87 -18.02
C THR A 14 7.31 -1.73 -17.18
N SER A 15 6.15 -1.23 -17.54
CA SER A 15 5.44 -0.17 -16.82
C SER A 15 4.44 -0.65 -15.78
N ILE A 16 4.43 -1.95 -15.47
CA ILE A 16 3.79 -2.46 -14.24
C ILE A 16 4.71 -2.02 -13.11
N GLY A 17 4.52 -0.78 -12.66
CA GLY A 17 5.33 -0.15 -11.64
C GLY A 17 5.49 -1.04 -10.43
N CYS A 18 6.69 -1.05 -9.86
CA CYS A 18 7.00 -1.75 -8.63
C CYS A 18 5.92 -1.47 -7.59
N LEU A 19 5.08 -2.45 -7.31
CA LEU A 19 4.07 -2.38 -6.26
C LEU A 19 4.70 -2.23 -4.88
N VAL A 20 5.96 -2.62 -4.75
CA VAL A 20 6.73 -2.51 -3.52
C VAL A 20 8.06 -1.80 -3.80
N ASN A 21 8.34 -0.76 -3.04
CA ASN A 21 9.59 -0.02 -3.09
C ASN A 21 10.20 0.03 -1.68
N VAL A 22 11.44 -0.38 -1.57
CA VAL A 22 12.21 -0.36 -0.32
C VAL A 22 13.35 0.63 -0.46
N THR A 23 13.42 1.59 0.46
CA THR A 23 14.46 2.63 0.48
C THR A 23 15.03 2.78 1.88
N HIS A 24 16.31 3.11 2.01
CA HIS A 24 16.93 3.45 3.29
C HIS A 24 16.90 4.97 3.44
N VAL A 25 16.30 5.43 4.53
CA VAL A 25 16.14 6.87 4.80
C VAL A 25 16.48 7.20 6.24
N SER A 26 17.20 8.28 6.43
CA SER A 26 17.57 8.75 7.78
C SER A 26 16.43 9.54 8.43
N ASN A 27 15.59 10.18 7.64
CA ASN A 27 14.43 10.94 8.12
C ASN A 27 13.18 10.54 7.33
N PRO A 28 12.25 9.80 7.95
CA PRO A 28 11.02 9.36 7.31
C PRO A 28 9.94 10.45 7.24
N ASP A 29 10.03 11.54 8.04
CA ASP A 29 8.98 12.53 8.20
C ASP A 29 8.49 13.08 6.88
N ARG A 30 9.42 13.43 5.99
CA ARG A 30 9.07 13.95 4.65
C ARG A 30 8.13 13.02 3.89
N TYR A 31 8.36 11.71 3.95
CA TYR A 31 7.56 10.73 3.23
C TYR A 31 6.18 10.55 3.84
N PHE A 32 6.11 10.55 5.18
CA PHE A 32 4.84 10.47 5.89
C PHE A 32 4.02 11.74 5.71
N ASP A 33 4.63 12.92 5.73
CA ASP A 33 3.94 14.18 5.49
C ASP A 33 3.43 14.30 4.06
N GLU A 34 4.18 13.82 3.07
CA GLU A 34 3.74 13.75 1.69
C GLU A 34 2.55 12.78 1.54
N ALA A 35 2.62 11.62 2.18
CA ALA A 35 1.54 10.64 2.18
C ALA A 35 0.27 11.18 2.86
N ARG A 36 0.39 11.84 4.02
CA ARG A 36 -0.74 12.49 4.70
C ARG A 36 -1.38 13.58 3.82
N ARG A 37 -0.57 14.42 3.18
CA ARG A 37 -1.08 15.43 2.23
C ARG A 37 -1.80 14.79 1.06
N SER A 38 -1.25 13.71 0.51
CA SER A 38 -1.87 12.94 -0.58
C SER A 38 -3.21 12.34 -0.16
N ALA A 39 -3.28 11.76 1.05
CA ALA A 39 -4.51 11.24 1.62
C ALA A 39 -5.54 12.34 1.90
N ALA A 40 -5.12 13.47 2.48
CA ALA A 40 -5.97 14.60 2.76
C ALA A 40 -6.57 15.23 1.49
N ALA A 41 -5.83 15.24 0.39
CA ALA A 41 -6.29 15.79 -0.89
C ALA A 41 -7.49 15.04 -1.47
N VAL A 42 -7.72 13.81 -1.05
CA VAL A 42 -8.85 12.97 -1.51
C VAL A 42 -9.87 12.69 -0.42
N ALA A 43 -9.55 12.99 0.83
CA ALA A 43 -10.46 12.79 1.95
C ALA A 43 -11.78 13.54 1.74
N GLY A 44 -12.90 12.87 2.00
CA GLY A 44 -14.24 13.43 1.81
C GLY A 44 -14.72 13.53 0.36
N LYS A 45 -13.91 13.12 -0.62
CA LYS A 45 -14.37 13.00 -2.01
C LYS A 45 -15.19 11.72 -2.17
N GLU A 46 -16.24 11.82 -2.96
CA GLU A 46 -17.03 10.67 -3.36
C GLU A 46 -16.35 9.93 -4.52
N GLY A 47 -16.49 8.63 -4.53
CA GLY A 47 -16.00 7.77 -5.60
C GLY A 47 -15.22 6.58 -5.09
N PRO A 48 -15.01 5.58 -5.94
CA PRO A 48 -14.28 4.38 -5.57
C PRO A 48 -12.78 4.70 -5.41
N ALA A 49 -12.17 4.09 -4.40
CA ALA A 49 -10.73 4.13 -4.25
C ALA A 49 -10.03 3.52 -5.48
N ARG A 50 -8.97 4.15 -5.94
CA ARG A 50 -8.16 3.71 -7.07
C ARG A 50 -6.93 2.94 -6.63
N GLU A 51 -6.36 3.34 -5.50
CA GLU A 51 -5.12 2.79 -4.98
C GLU A 51 -5.20 2.64 -3.46
N LEU A 52 -4.70 1.52 -2.97
CA LEU A 52 -4.34 1.33 -1.58
C LEU A 52 -2.84 1.56 -1.44
N ARG A 53 -2.45 2.42 -0.52
CA ARG A 53 -1.05 2.73 -0.24
C ARG A 53 -0.71 2.44 1.20
N VAL A 54 0.46 1.83 1.38
CA VAL A 54 1.01 1.51 2.69
C VAL A 54 2.44 2.04 2.78
N LEU A 55 2.73 2.75 3.86
CA LEU A 55 4.08 3.12 4.26
C LEU A 55 4.40 2.44 5.58
N VAL A 56 5.56 1.80 5.64
CA VAL A 56 6.12 1.25 6.88
C VAL A 56 7.54 1.77 7.03
N TYR A 57 7.88 2.28 8.20
CA TYR A 57 9.23 2.69 8.54
C TYR A 57 9.74 1.90 9.73
N GLU A 58 10.89 1.26 9.54
CA GLU A 58 11.63 0.53 10.56
C GLU A 58 12.89 1.34 10.95
N PRO A 59 12.94 1.89 12.16
CA PRO A 59 14.02 2.77 12.58
C PRO A 59 15.37 2.06 12.72
N ASP A 60 15.38 0.79 13.17
CA ASP A 60 16.60 0.00 13.39
C ASP A 60 17.40 -0.19 12.10
N GLU A 61 16.71 -0.44 11.00
CA GLU A 61 17.30 -0.61 9.67
C GLU A 61 17.26 0.67 8.83
N ARG A 62 16.65 1.75 9.35
CA ARG A 62 16.36 2.99 8.61
C ARG A 62 15.65 2.70 7.29
N LYS A 63 14.77 1.71 7.31
CA LYS A 63 14.13 1.15 6.12
C LYS A 63 12.72 1.71 5.99
N LEU A 64 12.44 2.28 4.84
CA LEU A 64 11.11 2.72 4.43
C LEU A 64 10.60 1.80 3.33
N VAL A 65 9.51 1.10 3.62
CA VAL A 65 8.79 0.25 2.66
C VAL A 65 7.56 1.01 2.18
N ARG A 66 7.41 1.13 0.87
CA ARG A 66 6.20 1.65 0.22
C ARG A 66 5.54 0.56 -0.60
N VAL A 67 4.26 0.37 -0.38
CA VAL A 67 3.43 -0.52 -1.18
C VAL A 67 2.35 0.31 -1.85
N GLU A 68 2.22 0.16 -3.16
CA GLU A 68 1.18 0.79 -3.96
C GLU A 68 0.40 -0.30 -4.68
N LEU A 69 -0.87 -0.43 -4.35
CA LEU A 69 -1.74 -1.46 -4.91
C LEU A 69 -2.85 -0.81 -5.72
N PRO A 70 -2.82 -0.93 -7.06
CA PRO A 70 -3.89 -0.42 -7.92
C PRO A 70 -5.14 -1.31 -7.78
N LEU A 71 -6.17 -0.79 -7.12
CA LEU A 71 -7.39 -1.55 -6.82
C LEU A 71 -8.17 -1.94 -8.09
N GLY A 72 -8.04 -1.16 -9.16
CA GLY A 72 -8.64 -1.51 -10.45
C GLY A 72 -8.05 -2.79 -11.06
N LEU A 73 -6.74 -3.02 -10.88
CA LEU A 73 -6.09 -4.26 -11.31
C LEU A 73 -6.58 -5.43 -10.47
N VAL A 74 -6.64 -5.22 -9.18
CA VAL A 74 -7.12 -6.24 -8.25
C VAL A 74 -8.54 -6.66 -8.55
N ARG A 75 -9.46 -5.71 -8.76
CA ARG A 75 -10.85 -6.00 -9.16
C ARG A 75 -10.93 -6.81 -10.45
N ARG A 76 -10.05 -6.52 -11.42
CA ARG A 76 -10.01 -7.27 -12.69
C ARG A 76 -9.49 -8.70 -12.52
N LEU A 77 -8.48 -8.89 -11.66
CA LEU A 77 -7.90 -10.21 -11.41
C LEU A 77 -8.80 -11.07 -10.53
N ALA A 78 -9.54 -10.44 -9.62
CA ALA A 78 -10.47 -11.13 -8.74
C ALA A 78 -11.66 -11.73 -9.49
N GLY A 79 -12.08 -11.13 -10.63
CA GLY A 79 -13.25 -11.57 -11.36
C GLY A 79 -14.50 -11.59 -10.46
N GLU A 80 -15.45 -12.49 -10.77
CA GLU A 80 -16.63 -12.76 -9.93
C GLU A 80 -16.32 -13.76 -8.80
N SER A 81 -15.11 -14.33 -8.76
CA SER A 81 -14.71 -15.20 -7.67
C SER A 81 -14.51 -14.37 -6.40
N GLU A 82 -14.98 -14.91 -5.28
CA GLU A 82 -14.71 -14.39 -3.95
C GLU A 82 -13.20 -14.33 -3.75
N PHE A 83 -12.59 -13.22 -4.11
CA PHE A 83 -11.20 -12.97 -3.80
C PHE A 83 -11.18 -12.64 -2.32
N ASP A 84 -10.91 -13.66 -1.54
CA ASP A 84 -10.62 -13.51 -0.13
C ASP A 84 -9.28 -12.78 -0.06
N TRP A 85 -9.34 -11.50 0.29
CA TRP A 85 -8.17 -10.70 0.59
C TRP A 85 -7.61 -11.15 1.94
N ASP A 86 -7.23 -12.42 2.03
CA ASP A 86 -6.18 -12.79 2.92
C ASP A 86 -4.88 -12.19 2.35
N PHE A 87 -4.78 -10.87 2.47
CA PHE A 87 -3.47 -10.28 2.57
C PHE A 87 -2.84 -11.00 3.74
N ASP A 88 -2.05 -11.98 3.41
CA ASP A 88 -1.25 -12.70 4.36
C ASP A 88 -0.16 -11.72 4.85
N PHE A 89 -0.62 -10.75 5.66
CA PHE A 89 0.27 -9.89 6.43
C PHE A 89 1.03 -10.72 7.48
N ASP A 90 0.75 -12.04 7.56
CA ASP A 90 1.50 -12.99 8.38
C ASP A 90 2.82 -13.36 7.72
N ASN A 91 3.04 -12.97 6.47
CA ASN A 91 4.34 -13.14 5.86
C ASN A 91 5.31 -12.12 6.49
N ASP A 92 6.30 -12.61 7.22
CA ASP A 92 7.35 -11.83 7.89
C ASP A 92 8.07 -10.86 6.93
N ASP A 93 7.95 -11.08 5.62
CA ASP A 93 8.53 -10.26 4.57
C ASP A 93 7.89 -8.86 4.46
N PHE A 94 6.63 -8.67 4.87
CA PHE A 94 5.97 -7.37 4.76
C PHE A 94 6.44 -6.39 5.83
N CYS A 95 6.68 -6.89 7.05
CA CYS A 95 7.11 -6.08 8.17
C CYS A 95 8.55 -6.37 8.61
N GLY A 96 9.29 -7.25 7.92
CA GLY A 96 10.67 -7.61 8.20
C GLY A 96 10.90 -8.30 9.54
N LYS A 97 10.30 -7.82 10.60
CA LYS A 97 10.27 -8.41 11.95
C LYS A 97 8.89 -8.17 12.58
N PRO A 98 8.40 -9.09 13.43
CA PRO A 98 7.17 -8.88 14.17
C PRO A 98 7.35 -7.69 15.12
N SER A 99 6.81 -6.55 14.72
CA SER A 99 6.83 -5.32 15.49
C SER A 99 5.44 -5.01 16.05
N ARG A 100 5.37 -4.24 17.14
CA ARG A 100 4.10 -3.85 17.74
C ARG A 100 3.25 -3.03 16.78
N GLY A 101 3.86 -2.05 16.09
CA GLY A 101 3.16 -1.17 15.16
C GLY A 101 2.58 -1.92 13.99
N CYS A 102 3.33 -2.86 13.42
CA CYS A 102 2.86 -3.69 12.34
C CYS A 102 1.71 -4.63 12.77
N ASN A 103 1.81 -5.20 13.98
CA ASN A 103 0.74 -6.02 14.55
C ASN A 103 -0.54 -5.22 14.81
N GLU A 104 -0.41 -3.99 15.30
CA GLU A 104 -1.56 -3.11 15.53
C GLU A 104 -2.20 -2.67 14.20
N ALA A 105 -1.40 -2.31 13.21
CA ALA A 105 -1.88 -1.99 11.87
C ALA A 105 -2.62 -3.19 11.25
N ARG A 106 -2.04 -4.39 11.35
CA ARG A 106 -2.66 -5.65 10.93
C ARG A 106 -4.01 -5.89 11.60
N LYS A 107 -4.07 -5.74 12.93
CA LYS A 107 -5.30 -5.90 13.70
C LYS A 107 -6.39 -4.93 13.26
N ARG A 108 -6.03 -3.68 12.94
CA ARG A 108 -6.97 -2.68 12.44
C ARG A 108 -7.42 -3.00 11.02
N LEU A 109 -6.50 -3.43 10.15
CA LEU A 109 -6.80 -3.80 8.76
C LEU A 109 -7.66 -5.06 8.64
N ARG A 110 -7.53 -6.03 9.55
CA ARG A 110 -8.41 -7.22 9.59
C ARG A 110 -9.90 -6.90 9.73
N LYS A 111 -10.24 -5.71 10.22
CA LYS A 111 -11.64 -5.26 10.29
C LYS A 111 -12.22 -4.90 8.92
N PHE A 112 -11.35 -4.73 7.92
CA PHE A 112 -11.76 -4.38 6.57
C PHE A 112 -11.63 -5.62 5.69
N SER A 113 -12.77 -6.20 5.29
CA SER A 113 -12.75 -7.25 4.27
C SER A 113 -12.55 -6.63 2.89
N GLY A 114 -11.95 -7.38 1.95
CA GLY A 114 -11.75 -6.88 0.59
C GLY A 114 -13.03 -6.47 -0.13
N ARG A 115 -14.19 -7.00 0.28
CA ARG A 115 -15.51 -6.61 -0.22
C ARG A 115 -15.93 -5.21 0.19
N ASP A 116 -15.35 -4.68 1.27
CA ASP A 116 -15.71 -3.38 1.82
C ASP A 116 -14.80 -2.25 1.37
N LEU A 117 -13.74 -2.53 0.59
CA LEU A 117 -12.81 -1.51 0.09
C LEU A 117 -13.52 -0.40 -0.71
N ASP A 118 -14.57 -0.76 -1.44
CA ASP A 118 -15.36 0.23 -2.21
C ASP A 118 -16.24 1.12 -1.33
N LYS A 119 -16.49 0.70 -0.10
CA LYS A 119 -17.30 1.41 0.89
C LYS A 119 -16.45 2.22 1.86
N LEU A 120 -15.13 2.00 1.85
CA LEU A 120 -14.23 2.72 2.74
C LEU A 120 -14.06 4.17 2.27
N PRO A 121 -13.99 5.11 3.21
CA PRO A 121 -13.74 6.50 2.86
C PRO A 121 -12.33 6.66 2.27
N LEU A 122 -12.20 7.53 1.29
CA LEU A 122 -10.90 7.97 0.80
C LEU A 122 -10.14 8.71 1.91
N GLY A 123 -8.84 8.58 1.94
CA GLY A 123 -7.97 9.17 2.95
C GLY A 123 -7.32 8.15 3.86
N VAL A 124 -6.87 8.58 5.03
CA VAL A 124 -6.16 7.75 6.00
C VAL A 124 -7.10 6.71 6.62
N LEU A 125 -6.74 5.44 6.52
CA LEU A 125 -7.43 4.32 7.16
C LEU A 125 -6.81 3.97 8.50
N VAL A 126 -5.49 3.89 8.53
CA VAL A 126 -4.71 3.50 9.70
C VAL A 126 -3.45 4.33 9.77
N GLU A 127 -3.16 4.87 10.93
CA GLU A 127 -1.88 5.47 11.27
C GLU A 127 -1.47 4.97 12.64
N VAL A 128 -0.24 4.44 12.74
CA VAL A 128 0.37 3.97 13.96
C VAL A 128 1.76 4.56 14.06
N SER A 129 2.12 5.05 15.24
CA SER A 129 3.48 5.48 15.57
C SER A 129 3.80 4.91 16.95
N GLU A 130 4.89 4.16 17.03
CA GLU A 130 5.35 3.56 18.24
C GLU A 130 6.48 4.39 18.89
N ASP A 131 6.68 4.19 20.18
CA ASP A 131 7.70 4.94 20.96
C ASP A 131 9.13 4.63 20.51
N ASP A 132 9.36 3.46 19.91
CA ASP A 132 10.65 3.04 19.34
C ASP A 132 10.94 3.71 17.99
N GLY A 133 10.00 4.50 17.46
CA GLY A 133 10.10 5.23 16.20
C GLY A 133 9.56 4.47 14.99
N GLU A 134 9.02 3.27 15.17
CA GLU A 134 8.31 2.57 14.09
C GLU A 134 7.04 3.31 13.71
N ARG A 135 6.76 3.37 12.42
CA ARG A 135 5.60 4.08 11.89
C ARG A 135 4.95 3.31 10.76
N VAL A 136 3.63 3.26 10.78
CA VAL A 136 2.81 2.66 9.71
C VAL A 136 1.70 3.64 9.32
N LEU A 137 1.54 3.86 8.02
CA LEU A 137 0.46 4.66 7.46
C LEU A 137 -0.19 3.91 6.31
N VAL A 138 -1.50 3.72 6.40
CA VAL A 138 -2.32 3.08 5.36
C VAL A 138 -3.40 4.05 4.91
N TYR A 139 -3.52 4.27 3.62
CA TYR A 139 -4.52 5.18 3.08
C TYR A 139 -5.03 4.78 1.69
N LEU A 140 -6.23 5.22 1.38
CA LEU A 140 -6.87 5.08 0.07
C LEU A 140 -6.85 6.41 -0.69
N ARG A 141 -6.61 6.31 -2.01
CA ARG A 141 -6.73 7.46 -2.91
C ARG A 141 -7.35 7.09 -4.24
#